data_f6aeaf6bc4e5d00329915196e7cd26ce
#
_entry.id   f6aeaf6bc4e5d00329915196e7cd26ce
#
_cell.length_a   1.000
_cell.length_b   1.000
_cell.length_c   1.000
_cell.angle_alpha   90.00
_cell.angle_beta   90.00
_cell.angle_gamma   90.00
#
_symmetry.space_group_name_H-M   'P 1'
#
loop_
_entity.id
_entity.type
_entity.pdbx_description
1 polymer ?
#
loop_
_entity_poly.entity_id
_entity_poly.type
_entity_poly.pdbx_seq_one_letter_code
_entity_poly.pdbx_strand_id
1 'polypeptide(L)'
;MVCQVIKGFIRQGFKRIVILNGHMENSNFIYEAAYQSAEGELPEGTKIVVFEMAFDEFPKDLMDKLFGDDFPGWGYDHAGIYETSVFLYIRPDLVQFDKAVDDRPEEM
;
A
#
# COMPACT_ATOMS: atom_id res chain seq x y z
N MET A 1 6.47 17.29 -0.23
CA MET A 1 5.46 17.34 -1.32
C MET A 1 4.07 16.95 -0.81
N VAL A 2 3.83 15.75 -0.29
CA VAL A 2 2.50 15.28 0.18
C VAL A 2 1.84 16.25 1.16
N CYS A 3 2.56 16.69 2.20
CA CYS A 3 2.08 17.69 3.17
C CYS A 3 1.57 18.96 2.49
N GLN A 4 2.24 19.47 1.46
CA GLN A 4 1.81 20.69 0.77
C GLN A 4 0.53 20.49 -0.05
N VAL A 5 0.36 19.28 -0.60
CA VAL A 5 -0.88 18.91 -1.31
C VAL A 5 -2.05 18.86 -0.33
N ILE A 6 -1.88 18.19 0.82
CA ILE A 6 -2.90 18.14 1.86
C ILE A 6 -3.27 19.55 2.35
N LYS A 7 -2.27 20.40 2.69
CA LYS A 7 -2.48 21.79 3.06
C LYS A 7 -3.18 22.59 1.96
N GLY A 8 -2.91 22.27 0.69
CA GLY A 8 -3.61 22.84 -0.46
C GLY A 8 -5.11 22.53 -0.44
N PHE A 9 -5.47 21.26 -0.25
CA PHE A 9 -6.88 20.85 -0.14
C PHE A 9 -7.57 21.49 1.05
N ILE A 10 -6.91 21.55 2.21
CA ILE A 10 -7.46 22.21 3.40
C ILE A 10 -7.76 23.69 3.12
N ARG A 11 -6.83 24.43 2.48
CA ARG A 11 -7.03 25.82 2.10
C ARG A 11 -8.17 26.03 1.11
N GLN A 12 -8.42 25.04 0.24
CA GLN A 12 -9.54 25.04 -0.70
C GLN A 12 -10.89 24.68 -0.04
N GLY A 13 -10.89 24.36 1.25
CA GLY A 13 -12.10 24.06 2.00
C GLY A 13 -12.53 22.59 2.01
N PHE A 14 -11.70 21.68 1.51
CA PHE A 14 -12.00 20.26 1.62
C PHE A 14 -12.00 19.82 3.08
N LYS A 15 -13.10 19.20 3.51
CA LYS A 15 -13.31 18.75 4.88
C LYS A 15 -13.01 17.28 5.09
N ARG A 16 -12.97 16.48 4.03
CA ARG A 16 -12.69 15.06 4.09
C ARG A 16 -11.63 14.73 3.06
N ILE A 17 -10.46 14.37 3.56
CA ILE A 17 -9.28 14.03 2.75
C ILE A 17 -8.94 12.58 3.05
N VAL A 18 -8.97 11.74 2.03
CA VAL A 18 -8.58 10.33 2.13
C VAL A 18 -7.31 10.15 1.29
N ILE A 19 -6.31 9.58 1.91
CA ILE A 19 -5.04 9.23 1.26
C ILE A 19 -5.04 7.71 1.12
N LEU A 20 -5.01 7.24 -0.12
CA LEU A 20 -4.85 5.81 -0.41
C LEU A 20 -3.37 5.51 -0.57
N ASN A 21 -2.81 4.76 0.36
CA ASN A 21 -1.44 4.30 0.28
C ASN A 21 -1.39 2.93 -0.41
N GLY A 22 -0.74 2.87 -1.56
CA GLY A 22 -0.58 1.66 -2.34
C GLY A 22 0.75 0.92 -2.11
N HIS A 23 1.59 1.40 -1.18
CA HIS A 23 2.88 0.75 -0.90
C HIS A 23 3.35 1.00 0.53
N MET A 24 3.73 -0.05 1.21
CA MET A 24 4.07 -0.05 2.64
C MET A 24 5.21 0.92 2.98
N GLU A 25 6.22 1.05 2.13
CA GLU A 25 7.36 1.94 2.36
C GLU A 25 7.00 3.42 2.39
N ASN A 26 5.85 3.80 1.83
CA ASN A 26 5.36 5.18 1.89
C ASN A 26 4.74 5.55 3.24
N SER A 27 4.35 4.57 4.06
CA SER A 27 3.52 4.74 5.25
C SER A 27 4.06 5.81 6.19
N ASN A 28 5.32 5.67 6.61
CA ASN A 28 5.94 6.62 7.54
C ASN A 28 5.93 8.06 7.01
N PHE A 29 6.20 8.24 5.71
CA PHE A 29 6.23 9.56 5.08
C PHE A 29 4.81 10.15 4.93
N ILE A 30 3.83 9.32 4.68
CA ILE A 30 2.42 9.73 4.56
C ILE A 30 1.85 10.11 5.91
N TYR A 31 2.11 9.31 6.95
CA TYR A 31 1.67 9.64 8.32
C TYR A 31 2.30 10.93 8.80
N GLU A 32 3.61 11.11 8.62
CA GLU A 32 4.30 12.35 8.98
C GLU A 32 3.73 13.55 8.20
N ALA A 33 3.49 13.39 6.91
CA ALA A 33 2.91 14.44 6.09
C ALA A 33 1.47 14.80 6.52
N ALA A 34 0.66 13.81 6.88
CA ALA A 34 -0.68 14.01 7.41
C ALA A 34 -0.62 14.73 8.76
N TYR A 35 0.26 14.30 9.65
CA TYR A 35 0.48 14.93 10.96
C TYR A 35 0.91 16.39 10.81
N GLN A 36 1.95 16.68 10.03
CA GLN A 36 2.42 18.05 9.78
C GLN A 36 1.37 18.93 9.09
N SER A 37 0.46 18.32 8.33
CA SER A 37 -0.63 19.06 7.69
C SER A 37 -1.70 19.46 8.69
N ALA A 38 -1.80 18.72 9.79
CA ALA A 38 -2.72 18.96 10.89
C ALA A 38 -2.10 19.82 12.01
N GLU A 39 -0.80 20.16 11.93
CA GLU A 39 -0.16 21.05 12.89
C GLU A 39 -0.86 22.42 12.89
N GLY A 40 -1.33 22.82 14.06
CA GLY A 40 -2.20 23.97 14.26
C GLY A 40 -3.67 23.53 14.32
N GLU A 41 -4.57 24.50 14.24
CA GLU A 41 -6.00 24.22 14.25
C GLU A 41 -6.48 23.85 12.85
N LEU A 42 -6.89 22.60 12.67
CA LEU A 42 -7.66 22.22 11.48
C LEU A 42 -9.01 22.96 11.48
N PRO A 43 -9.47 23.45 10.33
CA PRO A 43 -10.82 24.00 10.24
C PRO A 43 -11.85 22.98 10.72
N GLU A 44 -12.86 23.45 11.45
CA GLU A 44 -13.89 22.61 12.07
C GLU A 44 -14.45 21.57 11.07
N GLY A 45 -14.57 20.33 11.51
CA GLY A 45 -15.08 19.20 10.73
C GLY A 45 -14.10 18.65 9.70
N THR A 46 -12.85 19.15 9.65
CA THR A 46 -11.82 18.60 8.75
C THR A 46 -11.27 17.28 9.29
N LYS A 47 -11.22 16.27 8.44
CA LYS A 47 -10.66 14.94 8.74
C LYS A 47 -9.69 14.54 7.65
N ILE A 48 -8.55 14.01 8.06
CA ILE A 48 -7.55 13.39 7.19
C ILE A 48 -7.48 11.91 7.60
N VAL A 49 -7.68 11.03 6.64
CA VAL A 49 -7.64 9.59 6.85
C VAL A 49 -6.60 9.00 5.91
N VAL A 50 -5.69 8.21 6.44
CA VAL A 50 -4.77 7.39 5.65
C VAL A 50 -5.36 5.99 5.60
N PHE A 51 -5.57 5.49 4.39
CA PHE A 51 -5.99 4.12 4.14
C PHE A 51 -4.76 3.34 3.65
N GLU A 52 -4.35 2.37 4.45
CA GLU A 52 -3.28 1.44 4.10
C GLU A 52 -3.87 0.24 3.36
N MET A 53 -3.12 -0.29 2.40
CA MET A 53 -3.40 -1.65 1.92
C MET A 53 -2.98 -2.62 3.02
N ALA A 54 -3.95 -3.17 3.72
CA ALA A 54 -3.72 -4.16 4.75
C ALA A 54 -3.66 -5.55 4.11
N PHE A 55 -2.48 -6.10 3.98
CA PHE A 55 -2.30 -7.48 3.50
C PHE A 55 -2.76 -8.53 4.52
N ASP A 56 -2.85 -8.13 5.80
CA ASP A 56 -3.27 -9.01 6.90
C ASP A 56 -4.78 -9.31 6.90
N GLU A 57 -5.56 -8.68 6.01
CA GLU A 57 -7.01 -8.82 5.95
C GLU A 57 -7.49 -9.94 5.02
N PHE A 58 -6.59 -10.65 4.35
CA PHE A 58 -7.02 -11.79 3.55
C PHE A 58 -7.50 -12.93 4.46
N PRO A 59 -8.69 -13.48 4.20
CA PRO A 59 -9.19 -14.60 4.98
C PRO A 59 -8.19 -15.76 4.98
N LYS A 60 -7.96 -16.33 6.18
CA LYS A 60 -6.95 -17.40 6.33
C LYS A 60 -7.23 -18.59 5.41
N ASP A 61 -8.48 -18.96 5.24
CA ASP A 61 -8.91 -20.05 4.35
C ASP A 61 -8.58 -19.78 2.88
N LEU A 62 -8.61 -18.52 2.47
CA LEU A 62 -8.18 -18.11 1.13
C LEU A 62 -6.65 -18.22 0.99
N MET A 63 -5.91 -17.76 1.98
CA MET A 63 -4.45 -17.85 1.99
C MET A 63 -4.00 -19.31 1.97
N ASP A 64 -4.56 -20.15 2.83
CA ASP A 64 -4.27 -21.59 2.88
C ASP A 64 -4.58 -22.28 1.54
N LYS A 65 -5.66 -21.87 0.88
CA LYS A 65 -6.06 -22.44 -0.42
C LYS A 65 -5.14 -22.01 -1.56
N LEU A 66 -4.65 -20.78 -1.54
CA LEU A 66 -3.81 -20.23 -2.62
C LEU A 66 -2.34 -20.63 -2.46
N PHE A 67 -1.84 -20.67 -1.26
CA PHE A 67 -0.41 -20.78 -0.99
C PHE A 67 -0.04 -22.03 -0.19
N GLY A 68 -0.97 -22.60 0.58
CA GLY A 68 -0.66 -23.69 1.49
C GLY A 68 0.47 -23.32 2.46
N ASP A 69 1.48 -24.18 2.53
CA ASP A 69 2.66 -23.96 3.38
C ASP A 69 3.80 -23.20 2.64
N ASP A 70 3.61 -22.88 1.37
CA ASP A 70 4.67 -22.31 0.52
C ASP A 70 4.70 -20.77 0.51
N PHE A 71 3.86 -20.11 1.32
CA PHE A 71 3.86 -18.67 1.37
C PHE A 71 5.09 -18.13 2.12
N PRO A 72 6.02 -17.43 1.44
CA PRO A 72 7.27 -17.00 2.06
C PRO A 72 7.11 -15.83 3.03
N GLY A 73 5.91 -15.27 3.13
CA GLY A 73 5.64 -14.07 3.91
C GLY A 73 5.75 -12.79 3.10
N TRP A 74 5.07 -11.76 3.56
CA TRP A 74 4.95 -10.47 2.86
C TRP A 74 6.27 -9.71 2.72
N GLY A 75 7.24 -9.96 3.61
CA GLY A 75 8.55 -9.33 3.55
C GLY A 75 9.37 -9.67 2.30
N TYR A 76 8.98 -10.72 1.58
CA TYR A 76 9.67 -11.20 0.37
C TYR A 76 8.81 -11.03 -0.89
N ASP A 77 7.65 -10.38 -0.79
CA ASP A 77 6.73 -10.22 -1.93
C ASP A 77 7.02 -8.96 -2.76
N HIS A 78 8.27 -8.79 -3.20
CA HIS A 78 8.64 -7.79 -4.19
C HIS A 78 8.63 -8.41 -5.59
N ALA A 79 7.76 -7.94 -6.46
CA ALA A 79 7.44 -8.55 -7.74
C ALA A 79 7.06 -10.05 -7.62
N GLY A 80 6.62 -10.43 -6.44
CA GLY A 80 6.30 -11.79 -6.05
C GLY A 80 4.89 -12.20 -6.45
N ILE A 81 4.35 -13.15 -5.71
CA ILE A 81 3.07 -13.80 -6.05
C ILE A 81 1.93 -12.81 -6.10
N TYR A 82 1.81 -11.91 -5.09
CA TYR A 82 0.72 -10.96 -5.02
C TYR A 82 0.76 -9.94 -6.15
N GLU A 83 1.86 -9.22 -6.28
CA GLU A 83 2.01 -8.15 -7.28
C GLU A 83 1.90 -8.72 -8.70
N THR A 84 2.58 -9.84 -8.95
CA THR A 84 2.53 -10.50 -10.26
C THR A 84 1.14 -11.01 -10.59
N SER A 85 0.40 -11.58 -9.63
CA SER A 85 -0.98 -12.04 -9.84
C SER A 85 -1.92 -10.89 -10.18
N VAL A 86 -1.79 -9.75 -9.51
CA VAL A 86 -2.56 -8.54 -9.82
C VAL A 86 -2.28 -8.08 -11.25
N PHE A 87 -1.01 -8.02 -11.66
CA PHE A 87 -0.66 -7.63 -13.03
C PHE A 87 -1.12 -8.65 -14.06
N LEU A 88 -1.03 -9.94 -13.78
CA LEU A 88 -1.56 -10.99 -14.66
C LEU A 88 -3.07 -10.84 -14.88
N TYR A 89 -3.79 -10.37 -13.87
CA TYR A 89 -5.24 -10.14 -13.98
C TYR A 89 -5.58 -8.88 -14.78
N ILE A 90 -4.91 -7.74 -14.50
CA ILE A 90 -5.26 -6.44 -15.08
C ILE A 90 -4.52 -6.11 -16.39
N ARG A 91 -3.26 -6.54 -16.51
CA ARG A 91 -2.39 -6.25 -17.66
C ARG A 91 -1.41 -7.41 -17.91
N PRO A 92 -1.91 -8.58 -18.32
CA PRO A 92 -1.06 -9.76 -18.58
C PRO A 92 0.00 -9.51 -19.66
N ASP A 93 -0.26 -8.57 -20.56
CA ASP A 93 0.66 -8.16 -21.62
C ASP A 93 1.97 -7.51 -21.09
N LEU A 94 1.97 -7.04 -19.85
CA LEU A 94 3.17 -6.46 -19.21
C LEU A 94 4.00 -7.47 -18.43
N VAL A 95 3.48 -8.66 -18.17
CA VAL A 95 4.17 -9.67 -17.38
C VAL A 95 5.03 -10.57 -18.29
N GLN A 96 6.34 -10.55 -18.04
CA GLN A 96 7.32 -11.36 -18.75
C GLN A 96 7.69 -12.58 -17.90
N PHE A 97 6.76 -13.53 -17.80
CA PHE A 97 6.89 -14.69 -16.91
C PHE A 97 8.06 -15.59 -17.27
N ASP A 98 8.49 -15.59 -18.54
CA ASP A 98 9.67 -16.29 -19.04
C ASP A 98 11.00 -15.74 -18.47
N LYS A 99 10.95 -14.55 -17.87
CA LYS A 99 12.09 -13.93 -17.19
C LYS A 99 12.04 -14.05 -15.67
N ALA A 100 11.03 -14.72 -15.13
CA ALA A 100 10.94 -14.91 -13.70
C ALA A 100 12.13 -15.76 -13.21
N VAL A 101 12.68 -15.36 -12.07
CA VAL A 101 13.74 -16.09 -11.36
C VAL A 101 13.26 -16.43 -9.96
N ASP A 102 13.72 -17.54 -9.44
CA ASP A 102 13.51 -17.88 -8.03
C ASP A 102 14.63 -17.20 -7.22
N ASP A 103 14.27 -16.11 -6.53
CA ASP A 103 15.19 -15.27 -5.76
C ASP A 103 14.96 -15.47 -4.25
N ARG A 104 14.41 -16.60 -3.85
CA ARG A 104 14.26 -16.90 -2.44
C ARG A 104 15.62 -17.01 -1.78
N PRO A 105 15.87 -16.28 -0.66
CA PRO A 105 17.13 -16.43 0.06
C PRO A 105 17.28 -17.88 0.50
N GLU A 106 18.42 -18.47 0.19
CA GLU A 106 18.81 -19.74 0.79
C GLU A 106 18.73 -19.56 2.32
N GLU A 107 18.17 -20.54 3.01
CA GLU A 107 17.91 -20.50 4.45
C GLU A 107 19.12 -19.94 5.21
N MET A 108 18.93 -18.80 5.89
CA MET A 108 19.93 -18.26 6.83
C MET A 108 19.87 -19.01 8.14
#